data_0fb8cffd54d9cd2820252b2c406683d4
#
_entry.id   0fb8cffd54d9cd2820252b2c406683d4
#
_cell.length_a   1.000
_cell.length_b   1.000
_cell.length_c   1.000
_cell.angle_alpha   90.00
_cell.angle_beta   90.00
_cell.angle_gamma   90.00
#
_symmetry.space_group_name_H-M   'P 1'
#
loop_
_entity.id
_entity.type
_entity.pdbx_description
1 polymer ?
#
loop_
_entity_poly.entity_id
_entity_poly.type
_entity_poly.pdbx_seq_one_letter_code
_entity_poly.pdbx_strand_id
1 'polypeptide(L)'
;MPARKALKPIRTFESVLERTRDNLRWVIARLPFDAAAIWGKRGQLRVQGEINGFSFRSTLFPDGKGGHFMIVNKKMQSGGKTAPGLAAKFRLSPDSTPRPAAPPPPDELLRELSQSKRLLKFYESLGKSRRNYIAAWVAEGKQKETRLRRASQIAERLMETLEAERELPPMIEMAFRQNPRARERWEQMSPAHRRHHLFSIFYYREPEARARRLAKVIDEMLGRKSEPGNDEDFSETV
;
A
#
# COMPACT_ATOMS: atom_id res chain seq x y z
N MET A 1 10.07 -28.79 -25.21
CA MET A 1 9.66 -27.59 -25.95
C MET A 1 8.90 -26.67 -25.01
N PRO A 2 9.38 -25.47 -24.62
CA PRO A 2 8.60 -24.57 -23.80
C PRO A 2 7.40 -24.05 -24.61
N ALA A 3 6.20 -24.23 -24.09
CA ALA A 3 4.98 -23.76 -24.70
C ALA A 3 5.06 -22.25 -24.98
N ARG A 4 4.89 -21.83 -26.22
CA ARG A 4 4.74 -20.42 -26.63
C ARG A 4 3.59 -19.81 -25.81
N LYS A 5 3.90 -18.95 -24.87
CA LYS A 5 2.93 -18.18 -24.11
C LYS A 5 2.11 -17.35 -25.13
N ALA A 6 0.86 -17.72 -25.35
CA ALA A 6 -0.03 -17.00 -26.26
C ALA A 6 -0.01 -15.50 -25.89
N LEU A 7 0.31 -14.66 -26.86
CA LEU A 7 0.25 -13.20 -26.69
C LEU A 7 -1.18 -12.82 -26.34
N LYS A 8 -1.37 -12.27 -25.16
CA LYS A 8 -2.70 -11.82 -24.70
C LYS A 8 -3.17 -10.65 -25.59
N PRO A 9 -4.43 -10.63 -26.02
CA PRO A 9 -4.91 -9.69 -27.01
C PRO A 9 -4.78 -8.24 -26.53
N ILE A 10 -4.28 -7.38 -27.43
CA ILE A 10 -4.27 -5.93 -27.23
C ILE A 10 -5.71 -5.43 -27.40
N ARG A 11 -6.11 -4.46 -26.58
CA ARG A 11 -7.42 -3.79 -26.68
C ARG A 11 -7.22 -2.30 -26.86
N THR A 12 -7.95 -1.75 -27.85
CA THR A 12 -8.02 -0.31 -28.10
C THR A 12 -9.43 0.17 -27.79
N PHE A 13 -9.56 1.27 -27.04
CA PHE A 13 -10.83 1.87 -26.67
C PHE A 13 -10.66 3.36 -26.39
N GLU A 14 -11.76 4.07 -26.31
CA GLU A 14 -11.82 5.44 -25.82
C GLU A 14 -12.56 5.49 -24.49
N SER A 15 -12.10 6.37 -23.60
CA SER A 15 -12.73 6.63 -22.33
C SER A 15 -12.58 8.08 -21.93
N VAL A 16 -13.65 8.68 -21.41
CA VAL A 16 -13.60 10.01 -20.81
C VAL A 16 -12.90 9.90 -19.45
N LEU A 17 -11.96 10.80 -19.19
CA LEU A 17 -11.28 10.84 -17.90
C LEU A 17 -12.20 11.46 -16.84
N GLU A 18 -12.44 10.71 -15.77
CA GLU A 18 -13.31 11.12 -14.67
C GLU A 18 -12.50 11.46 -13.43
N ARG A 19 -12.96 12.42 -12.61
CA ARG A 19 -12.45 12.57 -11.24
C ARG A 19 -13.29 11.72 -10.30
N THR A 20 -12.65 10.96 -9.43
CA THR A 20 -13.35 10.26 -8.35
C THR A 20 -13.97 11.29 -7.38
N ARG A 21 -15.13 10.93 -6.81
CA ARG A 21 -15.86 11.80 -5.85
C ARG A 21 -15.36 11.63 -4.41
N ASP A 22 -14.39 10.75 -4.21
CA ASP A 22 -13.76 10.52 -2.92
C ASP A 22 -12.74 11.62 -2.57
N ASN A 23 -12.20 11.57 -1.37
CA ASN A 23 -11.24 12.56 -0.87
C ASN A 23 -9.92 12.55 -1.68
N LEU A 24 -9.62 11.46 -2.38
CA LEU A 24 -8.38 11.28 -3.14
C LEU A 24 -8.40 12.02 -4.50
N ARG A 25 -9.61 12.36 -5.02
CA ARG A 25 -9.80 13.08 -6.30
C ARG A 25 -8.96 12.51 -7.46
N TRP A 26 -8.79 11.21 -7.49
CA TRP A 26 -8.05 10.55 -8.58
C TRP A 26 -8.69 10.81 -9.92
N VAL A 27 -7.85 10.92 -10.95
CA VAL A 27 -8.31 10.91 -12.34
C VAL A 27 -8.27 9.46 -12.81
N ILE A 28 -9.41 8.96 -13.27
CA ILE A 28 -9.56 7.56 -13.70
C ILE A 28 -10.09 7.46 -15.12
N ALA A 29 -9.77 6.36 -15.78
CA ALA A 29 -10.41 5.90 -17.01
C ALA A 29 -11.08 4.54 -16.75
N ARG A 30 -12.38 4.43 -17.07
CA ARG A 30 -13.10 3.16 -16.98
C ARG A 30 -12.91 2.35 -18.25
N LEU A 31 -12.77 1.03 -18.10
CA LEU A 31 -12.70 0.14 -19.23
C LEU A 31 -14.12 -0.19 -19.70
N PRO A 32 -14.41 -0.08 -21.03
CA PRO A 32 -15.72 -0.44 -21.58
C PRO A 32 -15.89 -1.96 -21.82
N PHE A 33 -15.01 -2.78 -21.26
CA PHE A 33 -15.01 -4.24 -21.39
C PHE A 33 -14.56 -4.94 -20.13
N ASP A 34 -14.92 -6.20 -19.98
CA ASP A 34 -14.47 -7.04 -18.88
C ASP A 34 -13.03 -7.53 -19.13
N ALA A 35 -12.08 -6.91 -18.42
CA ALA A 35 -10.67 -7.28 -18.50
C ALA A 35 -10.40 -8.69 -17.95
N ALA A 36 -11.20 -9.17 -16.97
CA ALA A 36 -11.04 -10.50 -16.42
C ALA A 36 -11.46 -11.58 -17.41
N ALA A 37 -12.56 -11.37 -18.13
CA ALA A 37 -13.00 -12.29 -19.19
C ALA A 37 -11.99 -12.38 -20.33
N ILE A 38 -11.43 -11.23 -20.77
CA ILE A 38 -10.51 -11.18 -21.91
C ILE A 38 -9.11 -11.70 -21.56
N TRP A 39 -8.59 -11.34 -20.37
CA TRP A 39 -7.20 -11.62 -19.99
C TRP A 39 -7.07 -12.72 -18.94
N GLY A 40 -8.20 -13.32 -18.51
CA GLY A 40 -8.23 -14.52 -17.68
C GLY A 40 -7.71 -14.32 -16.25
N LYS A 41 -7.78 -13.10 -15.70
CA LYS A 41 -7.33 -12.80 -14.35
C LYS A 41 -8.30 -11.85 -13.65
N ARG A 42 -8.87 -12.28 -12.54
CA ARG A 42 -9.68 -11.44 -11.63
C ARG A 42 -8.80 -10.57 -10.71
N GLY A 43 -9.39 -9.50 -10.20
CA GLY A 43 -8.72 -8.58 -9.26
C GLY A 43 -7.81 -7.58 -9.97
N GLN A 44 -6.77 -7.12 -9.28
CA GLN A 44 -5.82 -6.16 -9.84
C GLN A 44 -5.01 -6.78 -10.99
N LEU A 45 -4.93 -6.05 -12.11
CA LEU A 45 -4.28 -6.52 -13.34
C LEU A 45 -3.27 -5.47 -13.81
N ARG A 46 -1.99 -5.86 -13.85
CA ARG A 46 -0.96 -4.99 -14.44
C ARG A 46 -1.13 -4.91 -15.94
N VAL A 47 -1.05 -3.69 -16.46
CA VAL A 47 -1.15 -3.39 -17.89
C VAL A 47 -0.05 -2.47 -18.34
N GLN A 48 0.27 -2.59 -19.63
CA GLN A 48 1.11 -1.66 -20.34
C GLN A 48 0.37 -1.20 -21.60
N GLY A 49 0.67 -0.01 -22.08
CA GLY A 49 0.02 0.49 -23.26
C GLY A 49 0.29 1.96 -23.52
N GLU A 50 -0.62 2.57 -24.23
CA GLU A 50 -0.53 3.96 -24.68
C GLU A 50 -1.82 4.71 -24.38
N ILE A 51 -1.69 5.98 -24.04
CA ILE A 51 -2.77 6.97 -23.97
C ILE A 51 -2.46 8.08 -24.99
N ASN A 52 -3.28 8.23 -26.02
CA ASN A 52 -3.05 9.17 -27.12
C ASN A 52 -1.61 9.09 -27.69
N GLY A 53 -1.02 7.87 -27.78
CA GLY A 53 0.35 7.65 -28.23
C GLY A 53 1.44 7.75 -27.16
N PHE A 54 1.13 8.21 -25.95
CA PHE A 54 2.09 8.24 -24.84
C PHE A 54 2.13 6.90 -24.10
N SER A 55 3.29 6.24 -24.11
CA SER A 55 3.48 4.93 -23.50
C SER A 55 3.49 4.98 -21.97
N PHE A 56 2.83 4.01 -21.33
CA PHE A 56 2.79 3.90 -19.88
C PHE A 56 2.69 2.45 -19.41
N ARG A 57 2.92 2.27 -18.09
CA ARG A 57 2.59 1.06 -17.32
C ARG A 57 1.72 1.45 -16.14
N SER A 58 0.68 0.68 -15.87
CA SER A 58 -0.27 0.94 -14.78
C SER A 58 -0.89 -0.37 -14.26
N THR A 59 -1.85 -0.22 -13.37
CA THR A 59 -2.65 -1.33 -12.83
C THR A 59 -4.12 -1.02 -13.01
N LEU A 60 -4.88 -2.01 -13.45
CA LEU A 60 -6.34 -1.97 -13.43
C LEU A 60 -6.82 -2.41 -12.06
N PHE A 61 -7.80 -1.70 -11.54
CA PHE A 61 -8.46 -1.99 -10.27
C PHE A 61 -9.91 -2.41 -10.54
N PRO A 62 -10.43 -3.44 -9.85
CA PRO A 62 -11.84 -3.79 -9.96
C PRO A 62 -12.70 -2.67 -9.39
N ASP A 63 -13.83 -2.38 -10.05
CA ASP A 63 -14.78 -1.35 -9.62
C ASP A 63 -15.87 -1.87 -8.66
N GLY A 64 -15.79 -3.14 -8.28
CA GLY A 64 -16.77 -3.80 -7.42
C GLY A 64 -18.08 -4.16 -8.11
N LYS A 65 -18.26 -3.82 -9.40
CA LYS A 65 -19.46 -4.07 -10.20
C LYS A 65 -19.20 -4.98 -11.39
N GLY A 66 -18.04 -5.66 -11.41
CA GLY A 66 -17.62 -6.56 -12.50
C GLY A 66 -16.77 -5.89 -13.57
N GLY A 67 -16.61 -4.56 -13.53
CA GLY A 67 -15.73 -3.79 -14.40
C GLY A 67 -14.38 -3.50 -13.79
N HIS A 68 -13.56 -2.75 -14.56
CA HIS A 68 -12.25 -2.26 -14.10
C HIS A 68 -12.08 -0.78 -14.46
N PHE A 69 -11.27 -0.10 -13.66
CA PHE A 69 -10.80 1.25 -13.96
C PHE A 69 -9.28 1.33 -13.79
N MET A 70 -8.70 2.38 -14.31
CA MET A 70 -7.27 2.68 -14.23
C MET A 70 -7.06 4.10 -13.74
N ILE A 71 -6.10 4.31 -12.84
CA ILE A 71 -5.68 5.66 -12.44
C ILE A 71 -4.81 6.25 -13.55
N VAL A 72 -5.16 7.46 -13.97
CA VAL A 72 -4.43 8.24 -14.97
C VAL A 72 -3.67 9.36 -14.26
N ASN A 73 -2.41 9.12 -13.94
CA ASN A 73 -1.58 10.07 -13.20
C ASN A 73 -1.20 11.31 -14.05
N LYS A 74 -0.64 12.33 -13.40
CA LYS A 74 -0.26 13.60 -14.08
C LYS A 74 0.70 13.38 -15.26
N LYS A 75 1.65 12.44 -15.17
CA LYS A 75 2.59 12.12 -16.25
C LYS A 75 1.86 11.57 -17.48
N MET A 76 0.88 10.70 -17.27
CA MET A 76 0.05 10.15 -18.35
C MET A 76 -0.85 11.23 -18.95
N GLN A 77 -1.43 12.11 -18.13
CA GLN A 77 -2.25 13.23 -18.61
C GLN A 77 -1.44 14.21 -19.46
N SER A 78 -0.26 14.63 -18.99
CA SER A 78 0.62 15.53 -19.74
C SER A 78 1.15 14.87 -21.02
N GLY A 79 1.65 13.65 -20.96
CA GLY A 79 2.19 12.94 -22.11
C GLY A 79 1.14 12.62 -23.17
N GLY A 80 -0.09 12.26 -22.74
CA GLY A 80 -1.24 12.02 -23.62
C GLY A 80 -1.99 13.30 -24.01
N LYS A 81 -1.55 14.48 -23.57
CA LYS A 81 -2.20 15.78 -23.84
C LYS A 81 -3.69 15.75 -23.56
N THR A 82 -4.06 15.25 -22.38
CA THR A 82 -5.45 15.05 -21.96
C THR A 82 -5.66 15.51 -20.52
N ALA A 83 -6.91 15.69 -20.14
CA ALA A 83 -7.33 16.16 -18.81
C ALA A 83 -8.68 15.56 -18.40
N PRO A 84 -9.07 15.64 -17.12
CA PRO A 84 -10.41 15.26 -16.70
C PRO A 84 -11.50 15.94 -17.51
N GLY A 85 -12.51 15.18 -17.92
CA GLY A 85 -13.60 15.63 -18.79
C GLY A 85 -13.34 15.43 -20.27
N LEU A 86 -12.10 15.15 -20.68
CA LEU A 86 -11.75 14.88 -22.08
C LEU A 86 -11.71 13.37 -22.35
N ALA A 87 -12.12 12.99 -23.56
CA ALA A 87 -11.91 11.63 -24.06
C ALA A 87 -10.44 11.39 -24.41
N ALA A 88 -9.97 10.18 -24.11
CA ALA A 88 -8.63 9.75 -24.46
C ALA A 88 -8.67 8.35 -25.07
N LYS A 89 -7.83 8.13 -26.07
CA LYS A 89 -7.69 6.83 -26.74
C LYS A 89 -6.62 5.99 -26.05
N PHE A 90 -7.01 4.80 -25.66
CA PHE A 90 -6.14 3.84 -24.99
C PHE A 90 -5.86 2.64 -25.87
N ARG A 91 -4.64 2.13 -25.77
CA ARG A 91 -4.24 0.85 -26.33
C ARG A 91 -3.57 0.05 -25.22
N LEU A 92 -4.19 -1.02 -24.72
CA LEU A 92 -3.75 -1.76 -23.55
C LEU A 92 -3.46 -3.23 -23.86
N SER A 93 -2.48 -3.78 -23.18
CA SER A 93 -2.21 -5.21 -23.04
C SER A 93 -1.80 -5.54 -21.63
N PRO A 94 -1.98 -6.79 -21.16
CA PRO A 94 -1.43 -7.22 -19.89
C PRO A 94 0.09 -7.07 -19.85
N ASP A 95 0.60 -6.47 -18.79
CA ASP A 95 2.04 -6.41 -18.53
C ASP A 95 2.50 -7.73 -17.90
N SER A 96 3.13 -8.57 -18.70
CA SER A 96 3.73 -9.84 -18.27
C SER A 96 5.19 -9.70 -17.83
N THR A 97 5.74 -8.48 -17.81
CA THR A 97 7.12 -8.24 -17.39
C THR A 97 7.27 -8.67 -15.92
N PRO A 98 8.24 -9.53 -15.58
CA PRO A 98 8.50 -9.85 -14.19
C PRO A 98 8.75 -8.56 -13.39
N ARG A 99 8.17 -8.47 -12.19
CA ARG A 99 8.61 -7.38 -11.30
C ARG A 99 10.08 -7.59 -10.99
N PRO A 100 10.90 -6.53 -11.04
CA PRO A 100 12.23 -6.61 -10.46
C PRO A 100 12.13 -7.18 -9.06
N ALA A 101 13.00 -8.10 -8.72
CA ALA A 101 13.10 -8.54 -7.34
C ALA A 101 13.35 -7.29 -6.48
N ALA A 102 12.65 -7.19 -5.35
CA ALA A 102 12.99 -6.13 -4.40
C ALA A 102 14.46 -6.31 -4.00
N PRO A 103 15.23 -5.24 -3.87
CA PRO A 103 16.59 -5.35 -3.38
C PRO A 103 16.59 -6.07 -2.02
N PRO A 104 17.63 -6.84 -1.70
CA PRO A 104 17.76 -7.46 -0.40
C PRO A 104 17.73 -6.38 0.70
N PRO A 105 17.25 -6.72 1.90
CA PRO A 105 17.33 -5.81 3.03
C PRO A 105 18.78 -5.37 3.27
N PRO A 106 19.04 -4.11 3.64
CA PRO A 106 20.39 -3.64 3.98
C PRO A 106 21.02 -4.48 5.10
N ASP A 107 22.33 -4.66 5.05
CA ASP A 107 23.09 -5.43 6.06
C ASP A 107 22.89 -4.89 7.46
N GLU A 108 22.79 -3.56 7.61
CA GLU A 108 22.52 -2.91 8.89
C GLU A 108 21.19 -3.37 9.48
N LEU A 109 20.14 -3.49 8.64
CA LEU A 109 18.84 -3.97 9.07
C LEU A 109 18.89 -5.46 9.45
N LEU A 110 19.52 -6.29 8.62
CA LEU A 110 19.65 -7.73 8.90
C LEU A 110 20.42 -7.97 10.19
N ARG A 111 21.48 -7.21 10.46
CA ARG A 111 22.27 -7.30 11.70
C ARG A 111 21.41 -7.01 12.93
N GLU A 112 20.64 -5.92 12.91
CA GLU A 112 19.76 -5.55 14.02
C GLU A 112 18.67 -6.61 14.26
N LEU A 113 18.02 -7.06 13.20
CA LEU A 113 16.97 -8.08 13.30
C LEU A 113 17.51 -9.44 13.79
N SER A 114 18.74 -9.78 13.42
CA SER A 114 19.38 -11.07 13.77
C SER A 114 19.81 -11.16 15.23
N GLN A 115 19.82 -10.06 15.98
CA GLN A 115 20.07 -10.07 17.43
C GLN A 115 19.00 -10.89 18.19
N SER A 116 17.81 -11.04 17.61
CA SER A 116 16.74 -11.86 18.15
C SER A 116 16.11 -12.73 17.06
N LYS A 117 16.25 -14.07 17.20
CA LYS A 117 15.58 -15.03 16.30
C LYS A 117 14.08 -14.79 16.18
N ARG A 118 13.45 -14.36 17.27
CA ARG A 118 12.02 -14.06 17.34
C ARG A 118 11.70 -12.81 16.52
N LEU A 119 12.51 -11.75 16.61
CA LEU A 119 12.34 -10.52 15.87
C LEU A 119 12.54 -10.75 14.38
N LEU A 120 13.58 -11.47 13.98
CA LEU A 120 13.84 -11.84 12.59
C LEU A 120 12.66 -12.61 11.98
N LYS A 121 12.17 -13.64 12.69
CA LYS A 121 11.00 -14.43 12.25
C LYS A 121 9.74 -13.55 12.14
N PHE A 122 9.56 -12.59 13.05
CA PHE A 122 8.45 -11.64 12.98
C PHE A 122 8.56 -10.75 11.74
N TYR A 123 9.73 -10.17 11.48
CA TYR A 123 9.97 -9.40 10.25
C TYR A 123 9.70 -10.22 8.98
N GLU A 124 10.17 -11.46 8.91
CA GLU A 124 9.93 -12.37 7.78
C GLU A 124 8.44 -12.69 7.59
N SER A 125 7.66 -12.72 8.66
CA SER A 125 6.21 -12.92 8.61
C SER A 125 5.41 -11.72 8.12
N LEU A 126 6.03 -10.54 8.01
CA LEU A 126 5.39 -9.35 7.45
C LEU A 126 5.11 -9.53 5.96
N GLY A 127 4.05 -8.91 5.46
CA GLY A 127 3.75 -8.87 4.03
C GLY A 127 4.91 -8.26 3.22
N LYS A 128 5.10 -8.75 2.00
CA LYS A 128 6.21 -8.33 1.11
C LYS A 128 6.31 -6.81 0.95
N SER A 129 5.18 -6.12 0.77
CA SER A 129 5.16 -4.66 0.61
C SER A 129 5.76 -3.95 1.83
N ARG A 130 5.39 -4.38 3.04
CA ARG A 130 5.90 -3.80 4.27
C ARG A 130 7.40 -4.06 4.46
N ARG A 131 7.86 -5.27 4.19
CA ARG A 131 9.30 -5.58 4.22
C ARG A 131 10.10 -4.72 3.25
N ASN A 132 9.59 -4.56 2.03
CA ASN A 132 10.22 -3.71 1.02
C ASN A 132 10.26 -2.24 1.44
N TYR A 133 9.17 -1.74 2.01
CA TYR A 133 9.11 -0.38 2.53
C TYR A 133 10.16 -0.15 3.63
N ILE A 134 10.20 -1.04 4.63
CA ILE A 134 11.18 -0.97 5.73
C ILE A 134 12.62 -1.00 5.17
N ALA A 135 12.90 -1.94 4.27
CA ALA A 135 14.23 -2.07 3.67
C ALA A 135 14.63 -0.82 2.87
N ALA A 136 13.71 -0.28 2.06
CA ALA A 136 13.94 0.94 1.29
C ALA A 136 14.20 2.14 2.21
N TRP A 137 13.40 2.34 3.25
CA TRP A 137 13.56 3.45 4.18
C TRP A 137 14.92 3.41 4.91
N VAL A 138 15.40 2.22 5.29
CA VAL A 138 16.74 2.07 5.86
C VAL A 138 17.81 2.38 4.82
N ALA A 139 17.67 1.84 3.59
CA ALA A 139 18.63 2.00 2.49
C ALA A 139 18.77 3.45 2.00
N GLU A 140 17.72 4.27 2.11
CA GLU A 140 17.75 5.71 1.75
C GLU A 140 18.72 6.52 2.59
N GLY A 141 19.16 6.01 3.74
CA GLY A 141 20.18 6.64 4.56
C GLY A 141 21.53 6.72 3.81
N LYS A 142 21.95 7.92 3.40
CA LYS A 142 23.17 8.12 2.63
C LYS A 142 24.43 7.68 3.41
N GLN A 143 24.47 7.96 4.72
CA GLN A 143 25.58 7.61 5.60
C GLN A 143 25.29 6.30 6.33
N LYS A 144 26.33 5.53 6.62
CA LYS A 144 26.23 4.25 7.33
C LYS A 144 25.59 4.43 8.71
N GLU A 145 25.99 5.48 9.43
CA GLU A 145 25.47 5.83 10.76
C GLU A 145 23.96 6.09 10.72
N THR A 146 23.50 6.75 9.66
CA THR A 146 22.05 6.98 9.44
C THR A 146 21.32 5.66 9.20
N ARG A 147 21.89 4.74 8.41
CA ARG A 147 21.28 3.43 8.16
C ARG A 147 21.26 2.58 9.43
N LEU A 148 22.34 2.58 10.22
CA LEU A 148 22.37 1.90 11.52
C LEU A 148 21.29 2.43 12.46
N ARG A 149 21.20 3.76 12.62
CA ARG A 149 20.16 4.38 13.45
C ARG A 149 18.75 4.02 12.98
N ARG A 150 18.48 4.07 11.67
CA ARG A 150 17.19 3.68 11.12
C ARG A 150 16.89 2.19 11.34
N ALA A 151 17.89 1.33 11.19
CA ALA A 151 17.76 -0.11 11.43
C ALA A 151 17.40 -0.40 12.90
N SER A 152 18.09 0.22 13.85
CA SER A 152 17.78 0.12 15.28
C SER A 152 16.38 0.62 15.60
N GLN A 153 15.97 1.76 15.05
CA GLN A 153 14.61 2.29 15.21
C GLN A 153 13.54 1.33 14.72
N ILE A 154 13.76 0.66 13.59
CA ILE A 154 12.82 -0.34 13.07
C ILE A 154 12.80 -1.57 13.96
N ALA A 155 13.96 -2.05 14.44
CA ALA A 155 14.03 -3.20 15.32
C ALA A 155 13.24 -2.96 16.62
N GLU A 156 13.40 -1.77 17.24
CA GLU A 156 12.62 -1.34 18.40
C GLU A 156 11.11 -1.38 18.13
N ARG A 157 10.66 -0.75 17.04
CA ARG A 157 9.23 -0.70 16.66
C ARG A 157 8.62 -2.07 16.38
N LEU A 158 9.39 -2.93 15.72
CA LEU A 158 8.97 -4.31 15.47
C LEU A 158 8.88 -5.12 16.76
N MET A 159 9.79 -4.90 17.71
CA MET A 159 9.76 -5.54 19.01
C MET A 159 8.53 -5.08 19.81
N GLU A 160 8.29 -3.78 19.92
CA GLU A 160 7.09 -3.23 20.57
C GLU A 160 5.80 -3.79 19.93
N THR A 161 5.75 -3.87 18.60
CA THR A 161 4.61 -4.46 17.88
C THR A 161 4.41 -5.93 18.22
N LEU A 162 5.50 -6.70 18.24
CA LEU A 162 5.50 -8.12 18.57
C LEU A 162 5.05 -8.39 20.01
N GLU A 163 5.44 -7.56 20.95
CA GLU A 163 5.03 -7.63 22.34
C GLU A 163 3.56 -7.26 22.49
N ALA A 164 3.13 -6.19 21.84
CA ALA A 164 1.74 -5.74 21.85
C ALA A 164 0.75 -6.72 21.18
N GLU A 165 1.21 -7.57 20.27
CA GLU A 165 0.37 -8.66 19.73
C GLU A 165 0.04 -9.71 20.80
N ARG A 166 0.89 -9.87 21.81
CA ARG A 166 0.66 -10.81 22.91
C ARG A 166 -0.16 -10.20 24.03
N GLU A 167 0.18 -8.97 24.38
CA GLU A 167 -0.43 -8.21 25.46
C GLU A 167 -0.49 -6.74 25.08
N LEU A 168 -1.69 -6.21 24.96
CA LEU A 168 -1.88 -4.81 24.59
C LEU A 168 -1.36 -3.88 25.66
N PRO A 169 -0.57 -2.86 25.30
CA PRO A 169 -0.11 -1.86 26.25
C PRO A 169 -1.25 -1.13 26.96
N PRO A 170 -1.05 -0.69 28.20
CA PRO A 170 -2.08 -0.04 29.01
C PRO A 170 -2.76 1.14 28.31
N MET A 171 -2.04 1.92 27.51
CA MET A 171 -2.59 3.03 26.75
C MET A 171 -3.64 2.58 25.73
N ILE A 172 -3.41 1.46 25.05
CA ILE A 172 -4.36 0.90 24.06
C ILE A 172 -5.55 0.27 24.77
N GLU A 173 -5.30 -0.47 25.86
CA GLU A 173 -6.37 -1.05 26.69
C GLU A 173 -7.29 0.04 27.27
N MET A 174 -6.72 1.15 27.72
CA MET A 174 -7.50 2.29 28.22
C MET A 174 -8.35 2.93 27.12
N ALA A 175 -7.78 3.11 25.91
CA ALA A 175 -8.52 3.64 24.77
C ALA A 175 -9.70 2.72 24.38
N PHE A 176 -9.51 1.41 24.43
CA PHE A 176 -10.60 0.46 24.17
C PHE A 176 -11.66 0.44 25.26
N ARG A 177 -11.28 0.59 26.55
CA ARG A 177 -12.27 0.73 27.62
C ARG A 177 -13.17 1.95 27.43
N GLN A 178 -12.60 3.05 26.94
CA GLN A 178 -13.36 4.26 26.61
C GLN A 178 -14.19 4.12 25.32
N ASN A 179 -13.85 3.15 24.45
CA ASN A 179 -14.49 2.94 23.15
C ASN A 179 -14.81 1.44 22.91
N PRO A 180 -15.83 0.88 23.59
CA PRO A 180 -16.15 -0.56 23.53
C PRO A 180 -16.41 -1.06 22.09
N ARG A 181 -17.09 -0.26 21.24
CA ARG A 181 -17.34 -0.61 19.85
C ARG A 181 -16.05 -0.72 19.02
N ALA A 182 -15.03 0.06 19.33
CA ALA A 182 -13.72 -0.07 18.70
C ALA A 182 -13.03 -1.36 19.14
N ARG A 183 -13.18 -1.77 20.40
CA ARG A 183 -12.71 -3.05 20.92
C ARG A 183 -13.34 -4.23 20.19
N GLU A 184 -14.65 -4.24 20.03
CA GLU A 184 -15.36 -5.29 19.28
C GLU A 184 -14.83 -5.42 17.84
N ARG A 185 -14.63 -4.29 17.15
CA ARG A 185 -14.06 -4.30 15.80
C ARG A 185 -12.62 -4.78 15.79
N TRP A 186 -11.81 -4.39 16.77
CA TRP A 186 -10.47 -4.91 16.94
C TRP A 186 -10.44 -6.43 17.05
N GLU A 187 -11.31 -7.00 17.84
CA GLU A 187 -11.39 -8.45 18.05
C GLU A 187 -11.82 -9.22 16.80
N GLN A 188 -12.61 -8.60 15.93
CA GLN A 188 -13.02 -9.14 14.63
C GLN A 188 -11.94 -9.00 13.54
N MET A 189 -10.91 -8.18 13.75
CA MET A 189 -9.85 -7.99 12.75
C MET A 189 -8.96 -9.21 12.63
N SER A 190 -8.47 -9.44 11.41
CA SER A 190 -7.40 -10.43 11.19
C SER A 190 -6.11 -10.03 11.92
N PRO A 191 -5.27 -11.00 12.31
CA PRO A 191 -3.98 -10.70 12.94
C PRO A 191 -3.12 -9.72 12.11
N ALA A 192 -3.18 -9.82 10.79
CA ALA A 192 -2.44 -8.91 9.90
C ALA A 192 -2.93 -7.45 10.00
N HIS A 193 -4.25 -7.22 10.13
CA HIS A 193 -4.82 -5.89 10.32
C HIS A 193 -4.48 -5.33 11.71
N ARG A 194 -4.61 -6.14 12.77
CA ARG A 194 -4.19 -5.72 14.12
C ARG A 194 -2.73 -5.30 14.15
N ARG A 195 -1.85 -6.09 13.55
CA ARG A 195 -0.42 -5.78 13.40
C ARG A 195 -0.17 -4.49 12.63
N HIS A 196 -0.98 -4.22 11.60
CA HIS A 196 -0.88 -2.95 10.86
C HIS A 196 -1.14 -1.75 11.77
N HIS A 197 -2.19 -1.77 12.55
CA HIS A 197 -2.52 -0.69 13.48
C HIS A 197 -1.47 -0.54 14.58
N LEU A 198 -1.04 -1.62 15.22
CA LEU A 198 0.02 -1.59 16.24
C LEU A 198 1.31 -0.96 15.68
N PHE A 199 1.77 -1.44 14.52
CA PHE A 199 2.96 -0.90 13.89
C PHE A 199 2.81 0.59 13.55
N SER A 200 1.63 1.05 13.16
CA SER A 200 1.38 2.47 12.89
C SER A 200 1.42 3.33 14.15
N ILE A 201 0.95 2.81 15.29
CA ILE A 201 1.00 3.49 16.60
C ILE A 201 2.46 3.59 17.06
N PHE A 202 3.21 2.49 17.03
CA PHE A 202 4.61 2.45 17.47
C PHE A 202 5.60 3.07 16.48
N TYR A 203 5.12 3.54 15.33
CA TYR A 203 5.95 4.34 14.41
C TYR A 203 6.47 5.60 15.07
N TYR A 204 5.69 6.21 15.93
CA TYR A 204 6.05 7.43 16.65
C TYR A 204 6.75 7.10 17.97
N ARG A 205 7.78 7.87 18.31
CA ARG A 205 8.51 7.74 19.58
C ARG A 205 7.85 8.55 20.69
N GLU A 206 7.42 9.76 20.36
CA GLU A 206 6.85 10.71 21.30
C GLU A 206 5.48 10.24 21.81
N PRO A 207 5.24 10.25 23.13
CA PRO A 207 3.98 9.78 23.71
C PRO A 207 2.75 10.48 23.15
N GLU A 208 2.82 11.79 22.93
CA GLU A 208 1.71 12.58 22.39
C GLU A 208 1.40 12.19 20.93
N ALA A 209 2.45 11.92 20.13
CA ALA A 209 2.28 11.48 18.76
C ALA A 209 1.68 10.07 18.70
N ARG A 210 2.09 9.16 19.60
CA ARG A 210 1.47 7.84 19.77
C ARG A 210 -0.01 7.96 20.16
N ALA A 211 -0.32 8.85 21.10
CA ALA A 211 -1.70 9.08 21.54
C ALA A 211 -2.58 9.62 20.40
N ARG A 212 -2.09 10.61 19.62
CA ARG A 212 -2.80 11.11 18.44
C ARG A 212 -3.03 10.00 17.40
N ARG A 213 -2.00 9.18 17.12
CA ARG A 213 -2.15 8.07 16.17
C ARG A 213 -3.13 7.01 16.69
N LEU A 214 -3.11 6.69 17.97
CA LEU A 214 -4.08 5.78 18.58
C LEU A 214 -5.50 6.31 18.47
N ALA A 215 -5.73 7.60 18.75
CA ALA A 215 -7.04 8.23 18.58
C ALA A 215 -7.53 8.10 17.13
N LYS A 216 -6.66 8.36 16.14
CA LYS A 216 -6.98 8.17 14.72
C LYS A 216 -7.34 6.72 14.39
N VAL A 217 -6.62 5.75 14.92
CA VAL A 217 -6.91 4.32 14.75
C VAL A 217 -8.28 3.96 15.35
N ILE A 218 -8.62 4.51 16.53
CA ILE A 218 -9.95 4.32 17.13
C ILE A 218 -11.04 4.92 16.23
N ASP A 219 -10.85 6.12 15.69
CA ASP A 219 -11.81 6.77 14.80
C ASP A 219 -11.99 6.00 13.49
N GLU A 220 -10.91 5.49 12.90
CA GLU A 220 -10.95 4.58 11.74
C GLU A 220 -11.82 3.34 12.03
N MET A 221 -11.64 2.73 13.21
CA MET A 221 -12.45 1.59 13.64
C MET A 221 -13.93 1.94 13.83
N LEU A 222 -14.22 3.15 14.29
CA LEU A 222 -15.59 3.63 14.49
C LEU A 222 -16.24 4.16 13.21
N GLY A 223 -15.50 4.24 12.10
CA GLY A 223 -15.96 4.82 10.83
C GLY A 223 -16.15 6.33 10.90
N ARG A 224 -15.51 7.00 11.87
CA ARG A 224 -15.50 8.45 11.97
C ARG A 224 -14.50 9.01 10.97
N LYS A 225 -14.84 10.12 10.30
CA LYS A 225 -13.89 10.86 9.46
C LYS A 225 -12.86 11.52 10.38
N SER A 226 -11.63 11.07 10.33
CA SER A 226 -10.52 11.79 10.95
C SER A 226 -10.28 13.08 10.16
N GLU A 227 -10.14 14.23 10.84
CA GLU A 227 -9.65 15.43 10.18
C GLU A 227 -8.25 15.19 9.61
N PRO A 228 -7.90 15.73 8.44
CA PRO A 228 -6.58 15.58 7.85
C PRO A 228 -5.55 16.31 8.74
N GLY A 229 -5.00 15.60 9.71
CA GLY A 229 -3.82 16.04 10.43
C GLY A 229 -2.59 15.91 9.53
N ASN A 230 -1.60 16.78 9.73
CA ASN A 230 -0.35 16.90 8.99
C ASN A 230 0.63 15.74 9.27
N ASP A 231 0.12 14.53 9.43
CA ASP A 231 0.90 13.31 9.62
C ASP A 231 1.24 12.76 8.23
N GLU A 232 2.50 12.59 7.93
CA GLU A 232 2.96 11.82 6.77
C GLU A 232 2.27 10.44 6.82
N ASP A 233 1.24 10.28 5.99
CA ASP A 233 0.31 9.16 6.08
C ASP A 233 1.00 7.90 5.57
N PHE A 234 1.30 7.00 6.49
CA PHE A 234 1.82 5.66 6.22
C PHE A 234 0.83 4.79 5.40
N SER A 235 -0.38 5.29 5.14
CA SER A 235 -1.44 4.57 4.42
C SER A 235 -1.32 4.66 2.91
N GLU A 236 -0.55 5.63 2.35
CA GLU A 236 -0.49 5.83 0.90
C GLU A 236 0.48 4.89 0.15
N THR A 237 1.13 3.93 0.83
CA THR A 237 2.12 3.04 0.20
C THR A 237 1.74 1.55 0.29
N VAL A 238 0.46 1.22 0.21
CA VAL A 238 0.00 -0.18 0.06
C VAL A 238 -0.58 -0.43 -1.32
#